data_4e221a8bcebc4d0cafede615d8585ff7
#
_entry.id   4e221a8bcebc4d0cafede615d8585ff7
#
_cell.length_a   1.000
_cell.length_b   1.000
_cell.length_c   1.000
_cell.angle_alpha   90.00
_cell.angle_beta   90.00
_cell.angle_gamma   90.00
#
_symmetry.space_group_name_H-M   'P 1'
#
loop_
_entity.id
_entity.type
_entity.pdbx_description
1 polymer ?
#
loop_
_entity_poly.entity_id
_entity_poly.type
_entity_poly.pdbx_seq_one_letter_code
_entity_poly.pdbx_strand_id
1 'polypeptide(L)'
;CDDFGGIAISCIISKVFEYCFLKRFDKLLRSSDCQFGFKKNLGCSHAILSVRKLVNQMINNGCTANICSLDLSKAFDKVNHCALYIKLMKRYFPVDLLELLENWINNCSSCVKWRACYSEFFRVSFGVRQGSVLSPFLFAVYIDDIIDSRDSTSNSEIIMYADDILLIASSVCKLQQMLNRCELELEW
;
A
#
# COMPACT_ATOMS: atom_id res chain seq x y z
N CYS A 1 -20.00 -12.26 -7.16
CA CYS A 1 -19.02 -11.56 -8.03
C CYS A 1 -17.75 -11.12 -7.27
N ASP A 2 -17.58 -11.51 -6.03
CA ASP A 2 -16.48 -11.01 -5.18
C ASP A 2 -15.14 -11.74 -5.37
N ASP A 3 -15.12 -12.81 -6.16
CA ASP A 3 -13.94 -13.67 -6.36
C ASP A 3 -13.03 -13.24 -7.52
N PHE A 4 -13.34 -12.13 -8.19
CA PHE A 4 -12.58 -11.65 -9.33
C PHE A 4 -11.82 -10.36 -9.01
N GLY A 5 -10.49 -10.38 -9.16
CA GLY A 5 -9.64 -9.19 -9.19
C GLY A 5 -9.54 -8.64 -10.62
N GLY A 6 -9.94 -7.41 -10.82
CA GLY A 6 -9.86 -6.76 -12.13
C GLY A 6 -8.43 -6.38 -12.49
N ILE A 7 -7.88 -6.89 -13.59
CA ILE A 7 -6.58 -6.46 -14.11
C ILE A 7 -6.80 -5.42 -15.21
N ALA A 8 -6.23 -4.22 -15.01
CA ALA A 8 -6.31 -3.13 -15.96
C ALA A 8 -5.17 -3.20 -17.00
N ILE A 9 -5.52 -3.08 -18.26
CA ILE A 9 -4.56 -2.95 -19.36
C ILE A 9 -4.54 -1.49 -19.80
N SER A 10 -3.44 -0.79 -19.52
CA SER A 10 -3.22 0.59 -19.95
C SER A 10 -2.46 0.64 -21.26
N CYS A 11 -2.64 1.74 -22.03
CA CYS A 11 -1.87 1.97 -23.24
C CYS A 11 -0.37 2.17 -22.91
N ILE A 12 0.50 1.91 -23.89
CA ILE A 12 1.95 2.01 -23.72
C ILE A 12 2.38 3.43 -23.34
N ILE A 13 1.77 4.45 -23.92
CA ILE A 13 2.08 5.86 -23.63
C ILE A 13 1.80 6.17 -22.14
N SER A 14 0.69 5.66 -21.60
CA SER A 14 0.37 5.77 -20.18
C SER A 14 1.48 5.18 -19.31
N LYS A 15 1.95 3.98 -19.62
CA LYS A 15 3.03 3.32 -18.88
C LYS A 15 4.36 4.09 -18.98
N VAL A 16 4.69 4.62 -20.16
CA VAL A 16 5.90 5.45 -20.35
C VAL A 16 5.83 6.70 -19.48
N PHE A 17 4.69 7.40 -19.46
CA PHE A 17 4.48 8.54 -18.59
C PHE A 17 4.67 8.17 -17.11
N GLU A 18 4.02 7.11 -16.65
CA GLU A 18 4.12 6.62 -15.27
C GLU A 18 5.57 6.25 -14.89
N TYR A 19 6.33 5.63 -15.80
CA TYR A 19 7.76 5.35 -15.60
C TYR A 19 8.60 6.63 -15.50
N CYS A 20 8.34 7.61 -16.36
CA CYS A 20 9.05 8.90 -16.31
C CYS A 20 8.75 9.63 -14.99
N PHE A 21 7.48 9.64 -14.59
CA PHE A 21 7.03 10.22 -13.34
C PHE A 21 7.72 9.55 -12.14
N LEU A 22 7.66 8.21 -12.07
CA LEU A 22 8.28 7.45 -11.01
C LEU A 22 9.80 7.67 -10.95
N LYS A 23 10.49 7.61 -12.10
CA LYS A 23 11.94 7.83 -12.16
C LYS A 23 12.35 9.22 -11.69
N ARG A 24 11.52 10.23 -11.96
CA ARG A 24 11.81 11.63 -11.60
C ARG A 24 11.54 11.90 -10.12
N PHE A 25 10.52 11.25 -9.55
CA PHE A 25 9.98 11.57 -8.22
C PHE A 25 10.00 10.37 -7.26
N ASP A 26 10.86 9.39 -7.49
CA ASP A 26 10.97 8.17 -6.67
C ASP A 26 11.16 8.46 -5.18
N LYS A 27 11.92 9.51 -4.87
CA LYS A 27 12.20 9.90 -3.49
C LYS A 27 10.96 10.34 -2.71
N LEU A 28 9.99 10.98 -3.39
CA LEU A 28 8.74 11.45 -2.79
C LEU A 28 7.71 10.32 -2.61
N LEU A 29 7.87 9.25 -3.36
CA LEU A 29 6.97 8.08 -3.36
C LEU A 29 7.53 6.89 -2.57
N ARG A 30 8.61 7.09 -1.83
CA ARG A 30 9.18 6.03 -0.99
C ARG A 30 8.27 5.74 0.20
N SER A 31 7.99 4.47 0.40
CA SER A 31 7.40 3.96 1.63
C SER A 31 8.47 3.68 2.68
N SER A 32 8.06 3.52 3.92
CA SER A 32 8.93 3.21 5.05
C SER A 32 9.66 1.87 4.90
N ASP A 33 10.67 1.63 5.72
CA ASP A 33 11.46 0.38 5.70
C ASP A 33 10.66 -0.84 6.18
N CYS A 34 9.50 -0.65 6.81
CA CYS A 34 8.61 -1.72 7.21
C CYS A 34 7.80 -2.31 6.03
N GLN A 35 7.67 -1.58 4.90
CA GLN A 35 7.07 -2.08 3.67
C GLN A 35 8.15 -2.73 2.79
N PHE A 36 8.05 -4.04 2.60
CA PHE A 36 8.96 -4.82 1.76
C PHE A 36 8.46 -4.98 0.32
N GLY A 37 7.14 -4.85 0.11
CA GLY A 37 6.55 -4.91 -1.22
C GLY A 37 6.89 -3.69 -2.07
N PHE A 38 6.85 -3.86 -3.40
CA PHE A 38 7.06 -2.80 -4.40
C PHE A 38 8.43 -2.12 -4.36
N LYS A 39 9.37 -2.64 -3.59
CA LYS A 39 10.74 -2.12 -3.51
C LYS A 39 11.70 -2.94 -4.35
N LYS A 40 12.58 -2.25 -5.06
CA LYS A 40 13.62 -2.89 -5.88
C LYS A 40 14.57 -3.69 -4.97
N ASN A 41 14.90 -4.91 -5.40
CA ASN A 41 15.79 -5.84 -4.70
C ASN A 41 15.27 -6.35 -3.34
N LEU A 42 14.01 -6.09 -2.99
CA LEU A 42 13.33 -6.70 -1.86
C LEU A 42 12.23 -7.65 -2.37
N GLY A 43 12.05 -8.75 -1.67
CA GLY A 43 11.03 -9.74 -1.99
C GLY A 43 10.45 -10.34 -0.70
N CYS A 44 9.44 -11.17 -0.83
CA CYS A 44 8.75 -11.81 0.28
C CYS A 44 9.72 -12.56 1.23
N SER A 45 10.78 -13.18 0.69
CA SER A 45 11.83 -13.83 1.48
C SER A 45 12.54 -12.92 2.48
N HIS A 46 12.70 -11.63 2.13
CA HIS A 46 13.28 -10.64 3.04
C HIS A 46 12.32 -10.29 4.19
N ALA A 47 11.03 -10.15 3.91
CA ALA A 47 10.00 -9.94 4.93
C ALA A 47 9.95 -11.15 5.89
N ILE A 48 9.91 -12.37 5.36
CA ILE A 48 9.90 -13.61 6.15
C ILE A 48 11.16 -13.71 7.04
N LEU A 49 12.34 -13.38 6.49
CA LEU A 49 13.58 -13.38 7.25
C LEU A 49 13.54 -12.36 8.41
N SER A 50 12.97 -11.17 8.16
CA SER A 50 12.81 -10.13 9.18
C SER A 50 11.87 -10.59 10.29
N VAL A 51 10.70 -11.17 9.95
CA VAL A 51 9.79 -11.78 10.92
C VAL A 51 10.50 -12.83 11.76
N ARG A 52 11.21 -13.76 11.13
CA ARG A 52 11.92 -14.85 11.81
C ARG A 52 12.97 -14.31 12.79
N LYS A 53 13.76 -13.32 12.37
CA LYS A 53 14.77 -12.69 13.23
C LYS A 53 14.11 -12.03 14.44
N LEU A 54 13.03 -11.30 14.24
CA LEU A 54 12.31 -10.58 15.29
C LEU A 54 11.70 -11.55 16.31
N VAL A 55 11.02 -12.59 15.84
CA VAL A 55 10.42 -13.62 16.71
C VAL A 55 11.51 -14.31 17.54
N ASN A 56 12.62 -14.72 16.91
CA ASN A 56 13.74 -15.32 17.63
C ASN A 56 14.35 -14.38 18.69
N GLN A 57 14.48 -13.10 18.38
CA GLN A 57 14.95 -12.09 19.34
C GLN A 57 14.00 -11.95 20.52
N MET A 58 12.67 -11.92 20.30
CA MET A 58 11.67 -11.86 21.37
C MET A 58 11.77 -13.09 22.28
N ILE A 59 11.84 -14.29 21.70
CA ILE A 59 11.94 -15.54 22.45
C ILE A 59 13.24 -15.61 23.26
N ASN A 60 14.37 -15.24 22.66
CA ASN A 60 15.68 -15.23 23.36
C ASN A 60 15.70 -14.22 24.52
N ASN A 61 14.91 -13.15 24.44
CA ASN A 61 14.74 -12.18 25.50
C ASN A 61 13.69 -12.61 26.56
N GLY A 62 13.18 -13.83 26.49
CA GLY A 62 12.17 -14.36 27.42
C GLY A 62 10.76 -13.78 27.21
N CYS A 63 10.51 -13.13 26.07
CA CYS A 63 9.21 -12.58 25.72
C CYS A 63 8.41 -13.55 24.84
N THR A 64 7.08 -13.48 24.92
CA THR A 64 6.21 -14.12 23.92
C THR A 64 6.14 -13.28 22.65
N ALA A 65 6.01 -13.94 21.49
CA ALA A 65 5.72 -13.27 20.24
C ALA A 65 4.25 -13.54 19.85
N ASN A 66 3.42 -12.52 19.97
CA ASN A 66 2.03 -12.57 19.52
C ASN A 66 1.95 -11.94 18.15
N ILE A 67 1.31 -12.62 17.18
CA ILE A 67 1.29 -12.25 15.79
C ILE A 67 -0.17 -12.15 15.32
N CYS A 68 -0.49 -11.08 14.58
CA CYS A 68 -1.75 -10.91 13.87
C CYS A 68 -1.46 -10.59 12.41
N SER A 69 -2.08 -11.32 11.50
CA SER A 69 -2.05 -11.04 10.06
C SER A 69 -3.33 -10.36 9.63
N LEU A 70 -3.20 -9.26 8.92
CA LEU A 70 -4.30 -8.52 8.30
C LEU A 70 -4.17 -8.63 6.78
N ASP A 71 -5.22 -9.05 6.13
CA ASP A 71 -5.37 -9.10 4.69
C ASP A 71 -6.34 -8.00 4.24
N LEU A 72 -5.86 -7.09 3.41
CA LEU A 72 -6.67 -5.98 2.89
C LEU A 72 -7.43 -6.41 1.65
N SER A 73 -8.66 -6.86 1.82
CA SER A 73 -9.50 -7.30 0.69
C SER A 73 -9.73 -6.18 -0.33
N LYS A 74 -9.38 -6.44 -1.60
CA LYS A 74 -9.48 -5.48 -2.73
C LYS A 74 -8.74 -4.17 -2.46
N ALA A 75 -7.55 -4.25 -1.87
CA ALA A 75 -6.78 -3.13 -1.38
C ALA A 75 -6.60 -2.01 -2.42
N PHE A 76 -6.20 -2.36 -3.65
CA PHE A 76 -6.03 -1.40 -4.74
C PHE A 76 -7.34 -0.73 -5.17
N ASP A 77 -8.45 -1.45 -5.11
CA ASP A 77 -9.76 -0.94 -5.56
C ASP A 77 -10.39 0.01 -4.52
N LYS A 78 -9.91 -0.02 -3.27
CA LYS A 78 -10.45 0.75 -2.15
C LYS A 78 -9.68 2.03 -1.83
N VAL A 79 -8.65 2.38 -2.57
CA VAL A 79 -7.89 3.61 -2.33
C VAL A 79 -8.77 4.83 -2.57
N ASN A 80 -8.98 5.63 -1.53
CA ASN A 80 -9.68 6.91 -1.61
C ASN A 80 -8.72 7.97 -2.18
N HIS A 81 -9.08 8.57 -3.33
CA HIS A 81 -8.23 9.54 -4.01
C HIS A 81 -7.98 10.79 -3.16
N CYS A 82 -9.01 11.32 -2.48
CA CYS A 82 -8.87 12.49 -1.62
C CYS A 82 -7.92 12.22 -0.45
N ALA A 83 -8.08 11.07 0.20
CA ALA A 83 -7.18 10.66 1.27
C ALA A 83 -5.74 10.47 0.77
N LEU A 84 -5.56 9.88 -0.42
CA LEU A 84 -4.24 9.74 -1.06
C LEU A 84 -3.59 11.11 -1.28
N TYR A 85 -4.34 12.10 -1.81
CA TYR A 85 -3.80 13.45 -2.03
C TYR A 85 -3.42 14.13 -0.72
N ILE A 86 -4.22 13.98 0.34
CA ILE A 86 -3.89 14.49 1.68
C ILE A 86 -2.59 13.87 2.20
N LYS A 87 -2.42 12.56 2.05
CA LYS A 87 -1.20 11.84 2.45
C LYS A 87 0.03 12.29 1.65
N LEU A 88 -0.12 12.54 0.36
CA LEU A 88 0.94 13.11 -0.48
C LEU A 88 1.29 14.55 -0.05
N MET A 89 0.29 15.39 0.27
CA MET A 89 0.52 16.74 0.79
C MET A 89 1.27 16.73 2.12
N LYS A 90 0.93 15.82 3.04
CA LYS A 90 1.67 15.62 4.30
C LYS A 90 3.14 15.28 4.08
N ARG A 91 3.49 14.68 2.93
CA ARG A 91 4.86 14.35 2.51
C ARG A 91 5.55 15.48 1.73
N TYR A 92 4.97 16.69 1.75
CA TYR A 92 5.49 17.84 1.01
C TYR A 92 5.58 17.60 -0.50
N PHE A 93 4.64 16.85 -1.06
CA PHE A 93 4.56 16.63 -2.50
C PHE A 93 4.28 17.98 -3.19
N PRO A 94 5.05 18.39 -4.22
CA PRO A 94 4.86 19.68 -4.88
C PRO A 94 3.45 19.81 -5.47
N VAL A 95 2.85 21.00 -5.34
CA VAL A 95 1.47 21.26 -5.76
C VAL A 95 1.28 20.99 -7.25
N ASP A 96 2.19 21.46 -8.11
CA ASP A 96 2.12 21.23 -9.56
C ASP A 96 2.10 19.74 -9.93
N LEU A 97 2.83 18.92 -9.16
CA LEU A 97 2.85 17.46 -9.35
C LEU A 97 1.59 16.80 -8.81
N LEU A 98 1.04 17.35 -7.74
CA LEU A 98 -0.21 16.86 -7.18
C LEU A 98 -1.36 17.11 -8.16
N GLU A 99 -1.44 18.31 -8.72
CA GLU A 99 -2.41 18.67 -9.77
C GLU A 99 -2.26 17.79 -11.01
N LEU A 100 -1.02 17.53 -11.44
CA LEU A 100 -0.73 16.62 -12.53
C LEU A 100 -1.23 15.20 -12.25
N LEU A 101 -0.96 14.69 -11.03
CA LEU A 101 -1.40 13.36 -10.61
C LEU A 101 -2.92 13.28 -10.47
N GLU A 102 -3.55 14.31 -9.92
CA GLU A 102 -4.99 14.43 -9.80
C GLU A 102 -5.65 14.41 -11.18
N ASN A 103 -5.18 15.23 -12.10
CA ASN A 103 -5.65 15.24 -13.49
C ASN A 103 -5.45 13.88 -14.17
N TRP A 104 -4.32 13.22 -13.92
CA TRP A 104 -4.02 11.90 -14.44
C TRP A 104 -5.00 10.83 -13.95
N ILE A 105 -5.31 10.83 -12.65
CA ILE A 105 -6.22 9.87 -12.03
C ILE A 105 -7.67 10.19 -12.42
N ASN A 106 -8.10 11.44 -12.31
CA ASN A 106 -9.49 11.86 -12.52
C ASN A 106 -9.96 11.74 -13.96
N ASN A 107 -9.07 11.85 -14.94
CA ASN A 107 -9.41 11.69 -16.36
C ASN A 107 -9.31 10.22 -16.83
N CYS A 108 -9.15 9.27 -15.90
CA CYS A 108 -9.15 7.86 -16.25
C CYS A 108 -10.57 7.34 -16.45
N SER A 109 -10.82 6.79 -17.63
CA SER A 109 -11.98 5.97 -17.92
C SER A 109 -11.55 4.54 -18.23
N SER A 110 -12.40 3.58 -17.92
CA SER A 110 -12.18 2.16 -18.18
C SER A 110 -13.38 1.56 -18.89
N CYS A 111 -13.16 0.48 -19.59
CA CYS A 111 -14.22 -0.39 -20.10
C CYS A 111 -13.86 -1.84 -19.84
N VAL A 112 -14.85 -2.69 -19.70
CA VAL A 112 -14.64 -4.13 -19.53
C VAL A 112 -14.58 -4.78 -20.91
N LYS A 113 -13.51 -5.55 -21.16
CA LYS A 113 -13.39 -6.39 -22.36
C LYS A 113 -13.73 -7.82 -22.00
N TRP A 114 -14.72 -8.38 -22.69
CA TRP A 114 -15.08 -9.78 -22.57
C TRP A 114 -15.09 -10.41 -23.96
N ARG A 115 -14.11 -11.27 -24.26
CA ARG A 115 -13.88 -11.83 -25.59
C ARG A 115 -13.72 -10.73 -26.65
N ALA A 116 -14.63 -10.64 -27.63
CA ALA A 116 -14.65 -9.62 -28.70
C ALA A 116 -15.54 -8.40 -28.38
N CYS A 117 -16.22 -8.39 -27.23
CA CYS A 117 -17.15 -7.34 -26.85
C CYS A 117 -16.49 -6.38 -25.83
N TYR A 118 -16.88 -5.11 -25.90
CA TYR A 118 -16.50 -4.07 -24.95
C TYR A 118 -17.76 -3.49 -24.30
N SER A 119 -17.67 -3.20 -23.00
CA SER A 119 -18.72 -2.39 -22.33
C SER A 119 -18.63 -0.92 -22.75
N GLU A 120 -19.60 -0.15 -22.35
CA GLU A 120 -19.47 1.31 -22.35
C GLU A 120 -18.33 1.75 -21.42
N PHE A 121 -17.78 2.93 -21.70
CA PHE A 121 -16.76 3.53 -20.86
C PHE A 121 -17.39 4.06 -19.57
N PHE A 122 -16.75 3.76 -18.45
CA PHE A 122 -17.13 4.28 -17.14
C PHE A 122 -15.94 4.98 -16.49
N ARG A 123 -16.21 5.98 -15.68
CA ARG A 123 -15.20 6.72 -14.93
C ARG A 123 -14.79 5.93 -13.69
N VAL A 124 -13.48 5.87 -13.43
CA VAL A 124 -12.93 5.29 -12.21
C VAL A 124 -12.78 6.40 -11.18
N SER A 125 -13.69 6.46 -10.21
CA SER A 125 -13.72 7.49 -9.15
C SER A 125 -13.06 7.05 -7.85
N PHE A 126 -12.64 5.79 -7.77
CA PHE A 126 -12.06 5.16 -6.58
C PHE A 126 -11.01 4.11 -6.98
N GLY A 127 -10.06 3.87 -6.12
CA GLY A 127 -9.03 2.86 -6.35
C GLY A 127 -7.89 3.30 -7.25
N VAL A 128 -6.85 2.50 -7.27
CA VAL A 128 -5.73 2.62 -8.20
C VAL A 128 -5.66 1.38 -9.09
N ARG A 129 -5.31 1.56 -10.37
CA ARG A 129 -5.41 0.51 -11.39
C ARG A 129 -4.43 -0.64 -11.11
N GLN A 130 -4.91 -1.86 -10.98
CA GLN A 130 -4.08 -3.04 -10.97
C GLN A 130 -3.45 -3.25 -12.36
N GLY A 131 -2.12 -3.16 -12.44
CA GLY A 131 -1.36 -3.23 -13.71
C GLY A 131 -0.80 -1.89 -14.19
N SER A 132 -1.05 -0.79 -13.48
CA SER A 132 -0.36 0.49 -13.64
C SER A 132 1.04 0.41 -13.01
N VAL A 133 2.00 1.14 -13.56
CA VAL A 133 3.37 1.23 -13.03
C VAL A 133 3.41 2.04 -11.74
N LEU A 134 2.57 3.06 -11.63
CA LEU A 134 2.56 4.00 -10.50
C LEU A 134 1.72 3.50 -9.32
N SER A 135 0.67 2.73 -9.59
CA SER A 135 -0.29 2.29 -8.57
C SER A 135 0.33 1.58 -7.36
N PRO A 136 1.32 0.67 -7.51
CA PRO A 136 1.96 0.04 -6.36
C PRO A 136 2.61 1.03 -5.40
N PHE A 137 3.21 2.09 -5.93
CA PHE A 137 3.87 3.13 -5.13
C PHE A 137 2.86 4.04 -4.45
N LEU A 138 1.79 4.42 -5.14
CA LEU A 138 0.69 5.21 -4.57
C LEU A 138 -0.01 4.44 -3.46
N PHE A 139 -0.25 3.15 -3.66
CA PHE A 139 -0.81 2.28 -2.63
C PHE A 139 0.12 2.16 -1.43
N ALA A 140 1.43 1.94 -1.63
CA ALA A 140 2.39 1.87 -0.55
C ALA A 140 2.44 3.18 0.27
N VAL A 141 2.35 4.35 -0.39
CA VAL A 141 2.23 5.65 0.28
C VAL A 141 0.90 5.76 1.04
N TYR A 142 -0.19 5.26 0.46
CA TYR A 142 -1.52 5.33 1.06
C TYR A 142 -1.62 4.59 2.39
N ILE A 143 -0.99 3.40 2.50
CA ILE A 143 -1.03 2.59 3.73
C ILE A 143 0.14 2.86 4.69
N ASP A 144 1.11 3.71 4.31
CA ASP A 144 2.36 3.87 5.07
C ASP A 144 2.14 4.44 6.48
N ASP A 145 1.10 5.24 6.68
CA ASP A 145 0.75 5.81 7.98
C ASP A 145 0.36 4.75 9.04
N ILE A 146 0.03 3.52 8.60
CA ILE A 146 -0.19 2.38 9.51
C ILE A 146 1.02 2.14 10.42
N ILE A 147 2.22 2.50 9.96
CA ILE A 147 3.47 2.35 10.72
C ILE A 147 3.47 3.21 11.98
N ASP A 148 2.79 4.34 11.94
CA ASP A 148 2.64 5.22 13.11
C ASP A 148 1.85 4.52 14.24
N SER A 149 1.15 3.43 13.93
CA SER A 149 0.53 2.54 14.93
C SER A 149 1.56 1.77 15.76
N ARG A 150 2.83 1.77 15.34
CA ARG A 150 3.92 1.16 16.08
C ARG A 150 4.29 2.03 17.30
N ASP A 151 4.34 1.45 18.47
CA ASP A 151 4.89 2.09 19.66
C ASP A 151 6.41 1.89 19.69
N SER A 152 7.16 2.96 19.44
CA SER A 152 8.62 2.96 19.38
C SER A 152 9.30 2.54 20.71
N THR A 153 8.56 2.57 21.82
CA THR A 153 9.07 2.24 23.15
C THR A 153 8.81 0.80 23.56
N SER A 154 8.05 0.06 22.77
CA SER A 154 7.61 -1.30 23.10
C SER A 154 8.19 -2.31 22.11
N ASN A 155 8.40 -3.56 22.58
CA ASN A 155 8.74 -4.69 21.72
C ASN A 155 7.56 -5.04 20.78
N SER A 156 7.26 -4.14 19.84
CA SER A 156 6.20 -4.28 18.84
C SER A 156 6.73 -3.82 17.48
N GLU A 157 6.39 -4.56 16.44
CA GLU A 157 6.82 -4.27 15.08
C GLU A 157 5.69 -4.50 14.08
N ILE A 158 5.75 -3.75 12.97
CA ILE A 158 4.87 -3.89 11.82
C ILE A 158 5.72 -4.28 10.62
N ILE A 159 5.33 -5.33 9.94
CA ILE A 159 5.96 -5.76 8.69
C ILE A 159 4.88 -5.82 7.63
N MET A 160 5.12 -5.14 6.50
CA MET A 160 4.19 -5.10 5.39
C MET A 160 4.82 -5.70 4.13
N TYR A 161 4.04 -6.45 3.38
CA TYR A 161 4.40 -6.90 2.05
C TYR A 161 3.22 -6.69 1.10
N ALA A 162 3.28 -5.60 0.34
CA ALA A 162 2.15 -5.10 -0.43
C ALA A 162 0.94 -4.82 0.46
N ASP A 163 -0.16 -5.54 0.27
CA ASP A 163 -1.42 -5.48 1.00
C ASP A 163 -1.45 -6.36 2.26
N ASP A 164 -0.50 -7.30 2.40
CA ASP A 164 -0.35 -8.11 3.61
C ASP A 164 0.32 -7.31 4.72
N ILE A 165 -0.32 -7.22 5.89
CA ILE A 165 0.18 -6.52 7.08
C ILE A 165 0.34 -7.53 8.21
N LEU A 166 1.52 -7.58 8.81
CA LEU A 166 1.82 -8.42 9.94
C LEU A 166 2.15 -7.56 11.16
N LEU A 167 1.34 -7.68 12.20
CA LEU A 167 1.54 -7.04 13.49
C LEU A 167 2.17 -8.04 14.44
N ILE A 168 3.25 -7.66 15.12
CA ILE A 168 3.98 -8.50 16.07
C ILE A 168 4.18 -7.73 17.36
N ALA A 169 3.78 -8.32 18.50
CA ALA A 169 3.93 -7.69 19.80
C ALA A 169 4.26 -8.70 20.91
N SER A 170 4.93 -8.22 21.97
CA SER A 170 5.32 -9.03 23.13
C SER A 170 4.15 -9.39 24.04
N SER A 171 2.97 -8.79 23.86
CA SER A 171 1.77 -9.13 24.64
C SER A 171 0.49 -8.95 23.80
N VAL A 172 -0.56 -9.68 24.16
CA VAL A 172 -1.88 -9.61 23.52
C VAL A 172 -2.48 -8.21 23.64
N CYS A 173 -2.33 -7.56 24.81
CA CYS A 173 -2.85 -6.21 25.02
C CYS A 173 -2.21 -5.20 24.05
N LYS A 174 -0.90 -5.28 23.83
CA LYS A 174 -0.19 -4.42 22.86
C LYS A 174 -0.63 -4.72 21.44
N LEU A 175 -0.76 -6.00 21.08
CA LEU A 175 -1.23 -6.42 19.78
C LEU A 175 -2.63 -5.87 19.50
N GLN A 176 -3.54 -5.91 20.49
CA GLN A 176 -4.88 -5.34 20.34
C GLN A 176 -4.86 -3.82 20.18
N GLN A 177 -3.98 -3.11 20.88
CA GLN A 177 -3.81 -1.67 20.71
C GLN A 177 -3.31 -1.32 19.31
N MET A 178 -2.34 -2.08 18.78
CA MET A 178 -1.87 -1.91 17.40
C MET A 178 -3.00 -2.16 16.39
N LEU A 179 -3.79 -3.22 16.59
CA LEU A 179 -4.92 -3.56 15.74
C LEU A 179 -5.95 -2.42 15.71
N ASN A 180 -6.34 -1.90 16.86
CA ASN A 180 -7.31 -0.79 16.95
C ASN A 180 -6.80 0.48 16.26
N ARG A 181 -5.49 0.77 16.34
CA ARG A 181 -4.90 1.90 15.61
C ARG A 181 -4.88 1.67 14.12
N CYS A 182 -4.52 0.45 13.67
CA CYS A 182 -4.58 0.10 12.24
C CYS A 182 -6.01 0.25 11.69
N GLU A 183 -7.01 -0.15 12.46
CA GLU A 183 -8.42 0.00 12.08
C GLU A 183 -8.78 1.47 11.85
N LEU A 184 -8.41 2.36 12.76
CA LEU A 184 -8.63 3.81 12.63
C LEU A 184 -7.93 4.40 11.39
N GLU A 185 -6.71 3.95 11.06
CA GLU A 185 -5.98 4.42 9.89
C GLU A 185 -6.53 3.85 8.56
N LEU A 186 -7.28 2.76 8.61
CA LEU A 186 -7.89 2.12 7.44
C LEU A 186 -9.36 2.55 7.19
N GLU A 187 -9.97 3.32 8.07
CA GLU A 187 -11.35 3.82 7.94
C GLU A 187 -11.51 4.99 6.94
N TRP A 188 -10.47 5.40 6.23
CA TRP A 188 -10.48 6.53 5.26
C TRP A 188 -11.17 6.21 3.92
#